data_118c4e7522df7f1ab0130f631a1f4bbc
#
_entry.id   118c4e7522df7f1ab0130f631a1f4bbc
#
_cell.length_a   1.000
_cell.length_b   1.000
_cell.length_c   1.000
_cell.angle_alpha   90.00
_cell.angle_beta   90.00
_cell.angle_gamma   90.00
#
_symmetry.space_group_name_H-M   'P 1'
#
loop_
_entity.id
_entity.type
_entity.pdbx_description
1 polymer ?
#
loop_
_entity_poly.entity_id
_entity_poly.type
_entity_poly.pdbx_seq_one_letter_code
_entity_poly.pdbx_strand_id
1 'polypeptide(L)'
;SDSRFGMSVLTNVYQGIVGQTPLAYPASDDPEFDSKVKAWREQNRIFQNILADFASSGNNVKAIFKGLIMSPIYRTDAAHDLPAGEMEPFGTGRLVTPESMARQLPATTGVRWVRYDRADALPTDYNILYGGIDSENVIKRLTVPNAIIGNVGQRMANEVSCSAVAWDLLKPAAQRLLFPYIEVSQVPEDDNGFAVPASVDNIKKNILHLHKRFWGERIDITDAEIERTYKLFLDTYRELHTSKNTALPYECTGRWDQNTGAALPMNLIGVTDDKYFTVRSWMAVITYMMLDWKYLYQ
;
A
#
# COMPACT_ATOMS: atom_id res chain seq x y z
N SER A 1 -21.78 32.09 19.57
CA SER A 1 -20.35 31.76 19.45
C SER A 1 -19.84 32.30 18.12
N ASP A 2 -18.59 32.74 18.08
CA ASP A 2 -17.96 33.22 16.83
C ASP A 2 -17.89 32.07 15.84
N SER A 3 -18.49 32.26 14.66
CA SER A 3 -18.51 31.23 13.57
C SER A 3 -17.09 30.78 13.16
N ARG A 4 -16.10 31.66 13.32
CA ARG A 4 -14.69 31.38 13.05
C ARG A 4 -14.10 30.32 13.99
N PHE A 5 -14.54 30.32 15.26
CA PHE A 5 -14.12 29.31 16.24
C PHE A 5 -14.57 27.91 15.82
N GLY A 6 -15.85 27.76 15.53
CA GLY A 6 -16.39 26.46 15.07
C GLY A 6 -15.69 25.95 13.82
N MET A 7 -15.47 26.81 12.81
CA MET A 7 -14.78 26.46 11.57
C MET A 7 -13.31 26.06 11.83
N SER A 8 -12.61 26.74 12.72
CA SER A 8 -11.22 26.38 13.09
C SER A 8 -11.15 24.99 13.73
N VAL A 9 -12.06 24.69 14.66
CA VAL A 9 -12.13 23.37 15.30
C VAL A 9 -12.44 22.31 14.27
N LEU A 10 -13.44 22.54 13.39
CA LEU A 10 -13.82 21.61 12.33
C LEU A 10 -12.66 21.34 11.37
N THR A 11 -11.96 22.40 10.93
CA THR A 11 -10.79 22.27 10.05
C THR A 11 -9.70 21.39 10.65
N ASN A 12 -9.36 21.60 11.92
CA ASN A 12 -8.35 20.81 12.62
C ASN A 12 -8.77 19.33 12.74
N VAL A 13 -10.04 19.08 13.09
CA VAL A 13 -10.56 17.71 13.19
C VAL A 13 -10.62 17.06 11.79
N TYR A 14 -11.07 17.80 10.77
CA TYR A 14 -11.10 17.34 9.39
C TYR A 14 -9.69 16.90 8.92
N GLN A 15 -8.69 17.75 9.10
CA GLN A 15 -7.30 17.43 8.75
C GLN A 15 -6.78 16.19 9.50
N GLY A 16 -7.17 16.04 10.77
CA GLY A 16 -6.78 14.89 11.58
C GLY A 16 -7.41 13.57 11.12
N ILE A 17 -8.69 13.60 10.66
CA ILE A 17 -9.44 12.40 10.26
C ILE A 17 -9.21 12.06 8.78
N VAL A 18 -9.32 13.08 7.91
CA VAL A 18 -9.26 12.91 6.45
C VAL A 18 -7.81 12.95 5.94
N GLY A 19 -6.91 13.60 6.68
CA GLY A 19 -5.51 13.76 6.29
C GLY A 19 -5.27 14.82 5.21
N GLN A 20 -6.30 15.55 4.80
CA GLN A 20 -6.26 16.60 3.77
C GLN A 20 -6.67 17.96 4.35
N THR A 21 -6.30 19.03 3.68
CA THR A 21 -6.85 20.36 3.99
C THR A 21 -8.22 20.53 3.35
N PRO A 22 -9.16 21.28 3.96
CA PRO A 22 -10.39 21.66 3.29
C PRO A 22 -10.11 22.34 1.94
N LEU A 23 -11.00 22.13 0.97
CA LEU A 23 -10.90 22.76 -0.34
C LEU A 23 -10.90 24.29 -0.21
N ALA A 24 -9.95 24.92 -0.90
CA ALA A 24 -10.00 26.36 -1.13
C ALA A 24 -10.95 26.69 -2.28
N TYR A 25 -11.53 27.90 -2.26
CA TYR A 25 -12.28 28.38 -3.44
C TYR A 25 -11.31 28.49 -4.62
N PRO A 26 -11.60 27.90 -5.79
CA PRO A 26 -10.68 27.88 -6.91
C PRO A 26 -10.44 29.26 -7.51
N ALA A 27 -9.28 29.46 -8.10
CA ALA A 27 -8.96 30.66 -8.84
C ALA A 27 -9.81 30.74 -10.13
N SER A 28 -10.19 31.94 -10.54
CA SER A 28 -11.09 32.16 -11.70
C SER A 28 -10.50 31.70 -13.04
N ASP A 29 -9.21 31.51 -13.11
CA ASP A 29 -8.45 31.04 -14.27
C ASP A 29 -8.12 29.54 -14.21
N ASP A 30 -8.62 28.82 -13.19
CA ASP A 30 -8.45 27.37 -13.08
C ASP A 30 -9.17 26.65 -14.22
N PRO A 31 -8.51 25.77 -14.99
CA PRO A 31 -9.13 25.03 -16.09
C PRO A 31 -10.35 24.18 -15.68
N GLU A 32 -10.41 23.76 -14.41
CA GLU A 32 -11.49 22.95 -13.83
C GLU A 32 -12.39 23.77 -12.90
N PHE A 33 -12.44 25.11 -13.08
CA PHE A 33 -13.13 26.03 -12.18
C PHE A 33 -14.55 25.58 -11.82
N ASP A 34 -15.37 25.25 -12.80
CA ASP A 34 -16.77 24.89 -12.58
C ASP A 34 -16.92 23.62 -11.73
N SER A 35 -16.11 22.60 -11.99
CA SER A 35 -16.10 21.34 -11.24
C SER A 35 -15.60 21.56 -9.80
N LYS A 36 -14.53 22.33 -9.64
CA LYS A 36 -13.97 22.64 -8.31
C LYS A 36 -14.89 23.54 -7.48
N VAL A 37 -15.61 24.47 -8.10
CA VAL A 37 -16.63 25.27 -7.41
C VAL A 37 -17.76 24.38 -6.89
N LYS A 38 -18.21 23.41 -7.67
CA LYS A 38 -19.24 22.45 -7.20
C LYS A 38 -18.74 21.64 -6.02
N ALA A 39 -17.53 21.09 -6.11
CA ALA A 39 -16.88 20.33 -5.04
C ALA A 39 -16.74 21.18 -3.76
N TRP A 40 -16.23 22.40 -3.87
CA TRP A 40 -16.11 23.33 -2.77
C TRP A 40 -17.47 23.66 -2.11
N ARG A 41 -18.51 23.92 -2.94
CA ARG A 41 -19.86 24.20 -2.43
C ARG A 41 -20.41 23.02 -1.64
N GLU A 42 -20.24 21.82 -2.13
CA GLU A 42 -20.74 20.61 -1.47
C GLU A 42 -20.00 20.35 -0.14
N GLN A 43 -18.68 20.46 -0.14
CA GLN A 43 -17.90 20.35 1.11
C GLN A 43 -18.33 21.42 2.11
N ASN A 44 -18.51 22.67 1.68
CA ASN A 44 -18.92 23.75 2.54
C ASN A 44 -20.34 23.53 3.09
N ARG A 45 -21.28 23.03 2.29
CA ARG A 45 -22.64 22.65 2.72
C ARG A 45 -22.58 21.60 3.85
N ILE A 46 -21.77 20.57 3.68
CA ILE A 46 -21.57 19.54 4.70
C ILE A 46 -20.99 20.16 5.97
N PHE A 47 -19.97 21.02 5.85
CA PHE A 47 -19.36 21.70 6.98
C PHE A 47 -20.35 22.58 7.74
N GLN A 48 -21.19 23.35 7.05
CA GLN A 48 -22.22 24.19 7.70
C GLN A 48 -23.23 23.33 8.49
N ASN A 49 -23.65 22.19 7.99
CA ASN A 49 -24.53 21.28 8.71
C ASN A 49 -23.85 20.75 9.99
N ILE A 50 -22.58 20.34 9.91
CA ILE A 50 -21.82 19.88 11.07
C ILE A 50 -21.63 20.99 12.10
N LEU A 51 -21.40 22.22 11.66
CA LEU A 51 -21.26 23.38 12.53
C LEU A 51 -22.57 23.76 13.24
N ALA A 52 -23.72 23.59 12.55
CA ALA A 52 -25.02 23.77 13.17
C ALA A 52 -25.25 22.76 14.30
N ASP A 53 -24.91 21.48 14.08
CA ASP A 53 -24.97 20.44 15.11
C ASP A 53 -23.99 20.70 16.26
N PHE A 54 -22.78 21.18 15.95
CA PHE A 54 -21.79 21.57 16.95
C PHE A 54 -22.32 22.68 17.84
N ALA A 55 -22.87 23.75 17.27
CA ALA A 55 -23.40 24.86 18.00
C ALA A 55 -24.62 24.46 18.85
N SER A 56 -25.55 23.68 18.32
CA SER A 56 -26.75 23.20 19.00
C SER A 56 -26.43 22.27 20.18
N SER A 57 -25.32 21.55 20.11
CA SER A 57 -24.83 20.64 21.16
C SER A 57 -24.02 21.33 22.26
N GLY A 58 -24.02 22.66 22.32
CA GLY A 58 -23.24 23.43 23.28
C GLY A 58 -21.74 23.43 23.00
N ASN A 59 -21.36 23.42 21.74
CA ASN A 59 -19.97 23.32 21.27
C ASN A 59 -19.27 21.99 21.62
N ASN A 60 -20.01 20.90 21.62
CA ASN A 60 -19.45 19.58 21.90
C ASN A 60 -18.68 19.07 20.69
N VAL A 61 -17.36 18.95 20.78
CA VAL A 61 -16.48 18.52 19.71
C VAL A 61 -16.81 17.12 19.15
N LYS A 62 -17.46 16.26 19.94
CA LYS A 62 -17.95 14.95 19.47
C LYS A 62 -18.97 15.07 18.33
N ALA A 63 -19.72 16.17 18.25
CA ALA A 63 -20.62 16.43 17.14
C ALA A 63 -19.87 16.59 15.81
N ILE A 64 -18.71 17.28 15.84
CA ILE A 64 -17.84 17.45 14.68
C ILE A 64 -17.28 16.08 14.23
N PHE A 65 -16.72 15.29 15.14
CA PHE A 65 -16.21 13.95 14.83
C PHE A 65 -17.30 13.07 14.22
N LYS A 66 -18.48 13.00 14.87
CA LYS A 66 -19.62 12.24 14.36
C LYS A 66 -20.05 12.72 12.98
N GLY A 67 -20.19 14.01 12.80
CA GLY A 67 -20.65 14.60 11.53
C GLY A 67 -19.68 14.31 10.39
N LEU A 68 -18.38 14.41 10.61
CA LEU A 68 -17.36 14.09 9.60
C LEU A 68 -17.34 12.60 9.27
N ILE A 69 -17.29 11.71 10.26
CA ILE A 69 -17.24 10.26 10.03
C ILE A 69 -18.53 9.75 9.34
N MET A 70 -19.67 10.35 9.63
CA MET A 70 -20.94 9.98 9.01
C MET A 70 -21.20 10.67 7.68
N SER A 71 -20.36 11.63 7.27
CA SER A 71 -20.51 12.36 6.01
C SER A 71 -20.08 11.52 4.79
N PRO A 72 -20.58 11.85 3.59
CA PRO A 72 -20.08 11.27 2.35
C PRO A 72 -18.59 11.49 2.15
N ILE A 73 -18.02 12.59 2.63
CA ILE A 73 -16.57 12.88 2.54
C ILE A 73 -15.72 11.73 3.08
N TYR A 74 -16.11 11.17 4.23
CA TYR A 74 -15.36 10.08 4.88
C TYR A 74 -15.78 8.69 4.41
N ARG A 75 -17.05 8.51 4.02
CA ARG A 75 -17.65 7.18 3.79
C ARG A 75 -17.66 6.76 2.33
N THR A 76 -17.36 7.65 1.40
CA THR A 76 -17.29 7.33 -0.02
C THR A 76 -15.99 6.60 -0.32
N ASP A 77 -16.10 5.40 -0.84
CA ASP A 77 -14.99 4.56 -1.26
C ASP A 77 -14.77 4.56 -2.79
N ALA A 78 -15.78 5.00 -3.54
CA ALA A 78 -15.71 5.10 -4.99
C ALA A 78 -16.65 6.21 -5.52
N ALA A 79 -16.16 7.00 -6.47
CA ALA A 79 -16.92 8.03 -7.18
C ALA A 79 -16.60 7.93 -8.68
N HIS A 80 -16.99 6.81 -9.31
CA HIS A 80 -16.54 6.44 -10.64
C HIS A 80 -17.06 7.33 -11.78
N ASP A 81 -18.16 8.04 -11.57
CA ASP A 81 -18.87 8.75 -12.64
C ASP A 81 -18.82 10.28 -12.52
N LEU A 82 -17.98 10.80 -11.62
CA LEU A 82 -17.81 12.24 -11.43
C LEU A 82 -16.57 12.75 -12.18
N PRO A 83 -16.59 13.98 -12.70
CA PRO A 83 -15.38 14.66 -13.17
C PRO A 83 -14.32 14.75 -12.07
N ALA A 84 -13.04 14.68 -12.43
CA ALA A 84 -11.93 14.64 -11.48
C ALA A 84 -11.98 15.77 -10.44
N GLY A 85 -12.27 17.01 -10.86
CA GLY A 85 -12.42 18.14 -9.95
C GLY A 85 -13.59 18.04 -8.97
N GLU A 86 -14.63 17.28 -9.29
CA GLU A 86 -15.78 17.03 -8.39
C GLU A 86 -15.49 15.90 -7.38
N MET A 87 -14.50 15.05 -7.64
CA MET A 87 -14.08 13.95 -6.75
C MET A 87 -13.13 14.41 -5.63
N GLU A 88 -12.46 15.54 -5.79
CA GLU A 88 -11.47 16.04 -4.81
C GLU A 88 -11.94 16.04 -3.34
N PRO A 89 -13.21 16.35 -2.98
CA PRO A 89 -13.62 16.39 -1.58
C PRO A 89 -13.93 15.02 -0.99
N PHE A 90 -13.96 13.97 -1.81
CA PHE A 90 -14.40 12.65 -1.38
C PHE A 90 -13.22 11.71 -1.12
N GLY A 91 -13.43 10.83 -0.14
CA GLY A 91 -12.44 9.84 0.25
C GLY A 91 -11.43 10.36 1.27
N THR A 92 -10.73 9.42 1.87
CA THR A 92 -9.72 9.67 2.90
C THR A 92 -8.33 9.31 2.42
N GLY A 93 -8.18 9.07 1.12
CA GLY A 93 -6.91 8.62 0.53
C GLY A 93 -5.79 9.60 0.84
N ARG A 94 -4.84 9.17 1.65
CA ARG A 94 -3.63 9.92 2.00
C ARG A 94 -2.40 9.03 1.84
N LEU A 95 -1.30 9.65 1.47
CA LEU A 95 -0.02 8.95 1.45
C LEU A 95 0.29 8.40 2.85
N VAL A 96 0.57 7.10 2.93
CA VAL A 96 0.95 6.43 4.19
C VAL A 96 2.24 7.05 4.71
N THR A 97 2.23 7.50 5.98
CA THR A 97 3.41 8.11 6.57
C THR A 97 4.56 7.11 6.74
N PRO A 98 5.83 7.55 6.79
CA PRO A 98 6.98 6.66 7.00
C PRO A 98 6.80 5.74 8.21
N GLU A 99 6.27 6.27 9.33
CA GLU A 99 6.06 5.51 10.56
C GLU A 99 4.92 4.49 10.42
N SER A 100 3.86 4.84 9.70
CA SER A 100 2.75 3.93 9.41
C SER A 100 3.19 2.83 8.46
N MET A 101 3.94 3.18 7.39
CA MET A 101 4.48 2.22 6.44
C MET A 101 5.45 1.24 7.12
N ALA A 102 6.32 1.71 8.02
CA ALA A 102 7.21 0.85 8.77
C ALA A 102 6.48 -0.20 9.65
N ARG A 103 5.23 0.07 10.04
CA ARG A 103 4.35 -0.88 10.75
C ARG A 103 3.55 -1.76 9.78
N GLN A 104 3.14 -1.21 8.65
CA GLN A 104 2.39 -1.93 7.62
C GLN A 104 3.22 -3.05 6.98
N LEU A 105 4.51 -2.80 6.72
CA LEU A 105 5.43 -3.78 6.12
C LEU A 105 5.42 -5.13 6.85
N PRO A 106 5.78 -5.22 8.16
CA PRO A 106 5.75 -6.51 8.84
C PRO A 106 4.35 -7.10 9.01
N ALA A 107 3.30 -6.26 9.07
CA ALA A 107 1.92 -6.73 9.14
C ALA A 107 1.48 -7.42 7.84
N THR A 108 1.91 -6.93 6.68
CA THR A 108 1.55 -7.48 5.37
C THR A 108 2.52 -8.56 4.89
N THR A 109 3.82 -8.36 5.04
CA THR A 109 4.87 -9.22 4.46
C THR A 109 5.53 -10.17 5.46
N GLY A 110 5.37 -9.93 6.76
CA GLY A 110 6.06 -10.67 7.82
C GLY A 110 7.51 -10.24 8.06
N VAL A 111 8.02 -9.23 7.32
CA VAL A 111 9.39 -8.73 7.47
C VAL A 111 9.42 -7.21 7.59
N ARG A 112 10.43 -6.70 8.29
CA ARG A 112 10.70 -5.27 8.44
C ARG A 112 11.71 -4.84 7.37
N TRP A 113 11.63 -3.61 6.90
CA TRP A 113 12.70 -3.00 6.12
C TRP A 113 13.69 -2.33 7.07
N VAL A 114 14.85 -2.97 7.27
CA VAL A 114 15.79 -2.57 8.30
C VAL A 114 17.17 -2.23 7.73
N ARG A 115 17.85 -1.34 8.44
CA ARG A 115 19.27 -1.04 8.24
C ARG A 115 20.16 -2.18 8.76
N TYR A 116 21.48 -2.01 8.57
CA TYR A 116 22.48 -2.92 9.10
C TYR A 116 22.39 -3.06 10.64
N ASP A 117 22.12 -1.95 11.36
CA ASP A 117 21.94 -1.90 12.81
C ASP A 117 20.55 -2.35 13.30
N ARG A 118 19.72 -2.88 12.41
CA ARG A 118 18.37 -3.38 12.67
C ARG A 118 17.33 -2.30 13.00
N ALA A 119 17.66 -1.02 12.88
CA ALA A 119 16.66 0.05 12.92
C ALA A 119 15.79 0.04 11.68
N ASP A 120 14.52 0.47 11.78
CA ASP A 120 13.63 0.61 10.62
C ASP A 120 14.17 1.70 9.68
N ALA A 121 14.39 1.35 8.41
CA ALA A 121 15.01 2.22 7.44
C ALA A 121 14.15 3.45 7.12
N LEU A 122 12.83 3.27 7.01
CA LEU A 122 11.92 4.37 6.66
C LEU A 122 11.95 5.53 7.67
N PRO A 123 11.71 5.31 8.99
CA PRO A 123 11.69 6.42 9.94
C PRO A 123 13.08 6.96 10.28
N THR A 124 14.17 6.27 9.90
CA THR A 124 15.53 6.72 10.16
C THR A 124 16.18 7.37 8.95
N ASP A 125 16.47 6.62 7.89
CA ASP A 125 17.26 7.11 6.75
C ASP A 125 16.39 7.80 5.69
N TYR A 126 15.12 7.38 5.57
CA TYR A 126 14.24 7.81 4.48
C TYR A 126 13.06 8.66 4.94
N ASN A 127 13.00 9.05 6.23
CA ASN A 127 11.86 9.78 6.79
C ASN A 127 11.47 10.98 5.94
N ILE A 128 12.38 11.92 5.75
CA ILE A 128 12.14 13.15 4.98
C ILE A 128 11.92 12.85 3.50
N LEU A 129 12.71 11.95 2.93
CA LEU A 129 12.62 11.57 1.52
C LEU A 129 11.29 10.87 1.18
N TYR A 130 10.67 10.20 2.15
CA TYR A 130 9.35 9.58 2.02
C TYR A 130 8.20 10.50 2.47
N GLY A 131 8.46 11.78 2.66
CA GLY A 131 7.43 12.76 2.99
C GLY A 131 7.14 12.95 4.48
N GLY A 132 8.01 12.47 5.36
CA GLY A 132 7.94 12.69 6.81
C GLY A 132 8.40 14.09 7.21
N ILE A 133 8.51 14.32 8.51
CA ILE A 133 8.92 15.60 9.13
C ILE A 133 10.12 15.39 10.07
N ASP A 134 10.95 16.44 10.23
CA ASP A 134 12.12 16.41 11.14
C ASP A 134 11.99 17.37 12.33
N SER A 135 10.90 18.13 12.41
CA SER A 135 10.64 19.12 13.45
C SER A 135 11.51 20.40 13.39
N GLU A 136 12.46 20.48 12.47
CA GLU A 136 13.37 21.63 12.32
C GLU A 136 13.13 22.35 10.97
N ASN A 137 13.42 21.67 9.87
CA ASN A 137 13.37 22.25 8.52
C ASN A 137 12.13 21.80 7.75
N VAL A 138 11.68 20.57 7.96
CA VAL A 138 10.51 19.98 7.30
C VAL A 138 9.42 19.74 8.32
N ILE A 139 8.56 20.75 8.48
CA ILE A 139 7.47 20.75 9.48
C ILE A 139 6.11 20.33 8.91
N LYS A 140 6.01 20.12 7.58
CA LYS A 140 4.78 19.67 6.92
C LYS A 140 5.04 18.36 6.19
N ARG A 141 4.16 17.38 6.43
CA ARG A 141 4.18 16.10 5.71
C ARG A 141 3.74 16.31 4.26
N LEU A 142 4.34 15.55 3.37
CA LEU A 142 3.82 15.44 2.00
C LEU A 142 2.56 14.59 2.00
N THR A 143 1.56 15.05 1.27
CA THR A 143 0.28 14.36 1.09
C THR A 143 0.14 13.76 -0.31
N VAL A 144 0.99 14.18 -1.23
CA VAL A 144 1.02 13.75 -2.64
C VAL A 144 2.39 13.17 -2.94
N PRO A 145 2.50 12.04 -3.64
CA PRO A 145 3.78 11.45 -4.00
C PRO A 145 4.53 12.31 -5.00
N ASN A 146 5.83 12.24 -4.94
CA ASN A 146 6.74 12.82 -5.92
C ASN A 146 7.76 11.76 -6.38
N ALA A 147 8.63 12.10 -7.32
CA ALA A 147 9.62 11.17 -7.87
C ALA A 147 10.58 10.61 -6.80
N ILE A 148 10.90 11.38 -5.75
CA ILE A 148 11.78 10.93 -4.66
C ILE A 148 11.07 9.86 -3.84
N ILE A 149 9.81 10.09 -3.45
CA ILE A 149 8.98 9.10 -2.75
C ILE A 149 8.84 7.83 -3.59
N GLY A 150 8.62 7.97 -4.91
CA GLY A 150 8.58 6.84 -5.85
C GLY A 150 9.87 6.01 -5.83
N ASN A 151 11.04 6.66 -5.87
CA ASN A 151 12.32 5.98 -5.81
C ASN A 151 12.58 5.28 -4.46
N VAL A 152 12.23 5.92 -3.35
CA VAL A 152 12.32 5.28 -2.01
C VAL A 152 11.38 4.10 -1.93
N GLY A 153 10.15 4.25 -2.40
CA GLY A 153 9.15 3.17 -2.48
C GLY A 153 9.64 1.98 -3.31
N GLN A 154 10.23 2.25 -4.48
CA GLN A 154 10.79 1.20 -5.34
C GLN A 154 11.94 0.45 -4.68
N ARG A 155 12.86 1.17 -4.03
CA ARG A 155 13.93 0.55 -3.27
C ARG A 155 13.38 -0.32 -2.14
N MET A 156 12.47 0.23 -1.35
CA MET A 156 11.78 -0.49 -0.27
C MET A 156 11.11 -1.77 -0.79
N ALA A 157 10.32 -1.65 -1.86
CA ALA A 157 9.60 -2.78 -2.43
C ALA A 157 10.54 -3.88 -2.92
N ASN A 158 11.64 -3.53 -3.58
CA ASN A 158 12.63 -4.49 -4.06
C ASN A 158 13.35 -5.21 -2.89
N GLU A 159 13.82 -4.48 -1.88
CA GLU A 159 14.54 -5.07 -0.75
C GLU A 159 13.63 -5.90 0.15
N VAL A 160 12.39 -5.44 0.37
CA VAL A 160 11.40 -6.17 1.18
C VAL A 160 10.89 -7.41 0.46
N SER A 161 10.55 -7.33 -0.84
CA SER A 161 10.08 -8.50 -1.60
C SER A 161 11.14 -9.61 -1.64
N CYS A 162 12.40 -9.24 -1.83
CA CYS A 162 13.56 -10.11 -1.78
C CYS A 162 13.59 -10.93 -0.48
N SER A 163 13.52 -10.25 0.67
CA SER A 163 13.57 -10.90 1.97
C SER A 163 12.27 -11.64 2.31
N ALA A 164 11.11 -11.05 2.01
CA ALA A 164 9.81 -11.57 2.40
C ALA A 164 9.47 -12.89 1.69
N VAL A 165 9.75 -12.98 0.38
CA VAL A 165 9.46 -14.19 -0.39
C VAL A 165 10.29 -15.36 0.13
N ALA A 166 11.60 -15.18 0.29
CA ALA A 166 12.48 -16.21 0.81
C ALA A 166 12.09 -16.64 2.25
N TRP A 167 11.82 -15.66 3.11
CA TRP A 167 11.43 -15.89 4.50
C TRP A 167 10.11 -16.65 4.65
N ASP A 168 9.09 -16.28 3.84
CA ASP A 168 7.78 -16.92 3.95
C ASP A 168 7.79 -18.36 3.42
N LEU A 169 8.53 -18.62 2.33
CA LEU A 169 8.67 -19.95 1.74
C LEU A 169 9.46 -20.95 2.61
N LEU A 170 10.23 -20.48 3.60
CA LEU A 170 10.86 -21.36 4.60
C LEU A 170 9.85 -22.05 5.52
N LYS A 171 8.69 -21.43 5.72
CA LYS A 171 7.69 -21.90 6.66
C LYS A 171 6.82 -23.02 6.03
N PRO A 172 6.26 -23.91 6.85
CA PRO A 172 5.17 -24.79 6.40
C PRO A 172 4.02 -23.95 5.83
N ALA A 173 3.35 -24.42 4.77
CA ALA A 173 2.28 -23.69 4.08
C ALA A 173 1.21 -23.12 5.03
N ALA A 174 0.81 -23.86 6.06
CA ALA A 174 -0.17 -23.40 7.05
C ALA A 174 0.29 -22.22 7.93
N GLN A 175 1.58 -21.90 7.95
CA GLN A 175 2.17 -20.79 8.71
C GLN A 175 2.62 -19.63 7.82
N ARG A 176 2.45 -19.76 6.50
CA ARG A 176 2.84 -18.74 5.53
C ARG A 176 1.83 -17.61 5.50
N LEU A 177 2.35 -16.40 5.49
CA LEU A 177 1.54 -15.19 5.35
C LEU A 177 1.25 -14.84 3.88
N LEU A 178 2.24 -15.07 3.00
CA LEU A 178 2.18 -14.68 1.60
C LEU A 178 1.81 -15.85 0.68
N PHE A 179 2.29 -17.05 0.96
CA PHE A 179 2.24 -18.18 0.03
C PHE A 179 1.58 -19.45 0.62
N PRO A 180 0.35 -19.38 1.15
CA PRO A 180 -0.31 -20.56 1.73
C PRO A 180 -0.78 -21.60 0.70
N TYR A 181 -0.87 -21.23 -0.60
CA TYR A 181 -1.44 -22.09 -1.64
C TYR A 181 -0.44 -22.67 -2.62
N ILE A 182 0.84 -22.29 -2.51
CA ILE A 182 1.88 -22.73 -3.47
C ILE A 182 3.10 -23.31 -2.77
N GLU A 183 3.85 -24.10 -3.53
CA GLU A 183 5.22 -24.52 -3.20
C GLU A 183 6.20 -23.99 -4.24
N VAL A 184 7.48 -23.87 -3.87
CA VAL A 184 8.54 -23.34 -4.75
C VAL A 184 8.63 -24.13 -6.08
N SER A 185 8.37 -25.44 -6.04
CA SER A 185 8.44 -26.31 -7.20
C SER A 185 7.20 -26.25 -8.13
N GLN A 186 6.18 -25.49 -7.77
CA GLN A 186 4.97 -25.36 -8.60
C GLN A 186 5.19 -24.36 -9.72
N VAL A 187 5.66 -24.85 -10.85
CA VAL A 187 5.89 -24.09 -12.07
C VAL A 187 4.60 -23.90 -12.87
N PRO A 188 4.39 -22.75 -13.55
CA PRO A 188 3.19 -22.49 -14.35
C PRO A 188 3.16 -23.29 -15.66
N GLU A 189 4.32 -23.65 -16.19
CA GLU A 189 4.51 -24.37 -17.46
C GLU A 189 5.51 -25.51 -17.28
N ASP A 190 5.32 -26.57 -18.07
CA ASP A 190 6.28 -27.67 -18.16
C ASP A 190 7.50 -27.30 -19.05
N ASP A 191 8.46 -28.22 -19.19
CA ASP A 191 9.68 -28.01 -20.00
C ASP A 191 9.40 -27.79 -21.50
N ASN A 192 8.20 -28.09 -21.97
CA ASN A 192 7.77 -27.88 -23.36
C ASN A 192 6.98 -26.58 -23.52
N GLY A 193 6.77 -25.82 -22.44
CA GLY A 193 6.02 -24.57 -22.44
C GLY A 193 4.49 -24.76 -22.38
N PHE A 194 4.02 -25.96 -22.07
CA PHE A 194 2.58 -26.19 -21.85
C PHE A 194 2.20 -25.87 -20.41
N ALA A 195 1.06 -25.19 -20.26
CA ALA A 195 0.52 -24.85 -18.93
C ALA A 195 0.29 -26.11 -18.10
N VAL A 196 0.65 -26.03 -16.79
CA VAL A 196 0.35 -27.05 -15.77
C VAL A 196 -0.90 -26.62 -15.03
N PRO A 197 -2.12 -27.12 -15.37
CA PRO A 197 -3.39 -26.53 -14.90
C PRO A 197 -3.50 -26.43 -13.38
N ALA A 198 -3.13 -27.47 -12.64
CA ALA A 198 -3.19 -27.49 -11.18
C ALA A 198 -2.25 -26.45 -10.53
N SER A 199 -1.07 -26.23 -11.12
CA SER A 199 -0.15 -25.17 -10.66
C SER A 199 -0.70 -23.79 -10.97
N VAL A 200 -1.23 -23.57 -12.16
CA VAL A 200 -1.86 -22.29 -12.57
C VAL A 200 -3.00 -21.92 -11.63
N ASP A 201 -3.87 -22.87 -11.30
CA ASP A 201 -4.97 -22.66 -10.36
C ASP A 201 -4.48 -22.27 -8.96
N ASN A 202 -3.45 -22.93 -8.46
CA ASN A 202 -2.87 -22.61 -7.15
C ASN A 202 -2.16 -21.26 -7.17
N ILE A 203 -1.44 -20.90 -8.24
CA ILE A 203 -0.82 -19.59 -8.43
C ILE A 203 -1.89 -18.50 -8.41
N LYS A 204 -2.99 -18.65 -9.16
CA LYS A 204 -4.10 -17.67 -9.17
C LYS A 204 -4.79 -17.56 -7.82
N LYS A 205 -5.02 -18.68 -7.11
CA LYS A 205 -5.53 -18.65 -5.72
C LYS A 205 -4.61 -17.89 -4.79
N ASN A 206 -3.31 -18.06 -4.95
CA ASN A 206 -2.34 -17.32 -4.15
C ASN A 206 -2.32 -15.84 -4.50
N ILE A 207 -2.43 -15.46 -5.77
CA ILE A 207 -2.57 -14.07 -6.21
C ILE A 207 -3.82 -13.44 -5.58
N LEU A 208 -4.97 -14.11 -5.63
CA LEU A 208 -6.20 -13.66 -4.98
C LEU A 208 -6.00 -13.42 -3.46
N HIS A 209 -5.29 -14.32 -2.79
CA HIS A 209 -4.92 -14.13 -1.39
C HIS A 209 -4.05 -12.89 -1.17
N LEU A 210 -3.08 -12.62 -2.05
CA LEU A 210 -2.22 -11.45 -1.96
C LEU A 210 -3.00 -10.16 -2.19
N HIS A 211 -3.92 -10.09 -3.15
CA HIS A 211 -4.82 -8.94 -3.35
C HIS A 211 -5.60 -8.60 -2.09
N LYS A 212 -6.19 -9.61 -1.46
CA LYS A 212 -6.88 -9.43 -0.18
C LYS A 212 -5.93 -8.94 0.93
N ARG A 213 -4.71 -9.46 0.96
CA ARG A 213 -3.75 -9.18 2.02
C ARG A 213 -3.10 -7.81 1.92
N PHE A 214 -2.71 -7.39 0.72
CA PHE A 214 -2.04 -6.10 0.49
C PHE A 214 -3.01 -4.94 0.39
N TRP A 215 -4.14 -5.14 -0.28
CA TRP A 215 -5.08 -4.07 -0.63
C TRP A 215 -6.46 -4.22 -0.01
N GLY A 216 -6.74 -5.33 0.72
CA GLY A 216 -8.06 -5.59 1.30
C GLY A 216 -9.14 -5.90 0.27
N GLU A 217 -8.78 -6.11 -0.98
CA GLU A 217 -9.73 -6.32 -2.09
C GLU A 217 -10.52 -7.60 -1.93
N ARG A 218 -11.81 -7.53 -2.28
CA ARG A 218 -12.74 -8.66 -2.31
C ARG A 218 -13.19 -8.92 -3.75
N ILE A 219 -12.22 -9.29 -4.59
CA ILE A 219 -12.44 -9.62 -6.01
C ILE A 219 -12.62 -11.13 -6.17
N ASP A 220 -13.17 -11.55 -7.31
CA ASP A 220 -13.29 -12.96 -7.67
C ASP A 220 -12.02 -13.46 -8.37
N ILE A 221 -11.79 -14.78 -8.34
CA ILE A 221 -10.63 -15.39 -9.01
C ILE A 221 -10.64 -15.21 -10.53
N THR A 222 -11.80 -14.90 -11.10
CA THR A 222 -11.98 -14.60 -12.53
C THR A 222 -11.82 -13.13 -12.88
N ASP A 223 -11.53 -12.28 -11.90
CA ASP A 223 -11.32 -10.86 -12.13
C ASP A 223 -10.11 -10.59 -13.02
N ALA A 224 -10.22 -9.57 -13.86
CA ALA A 224 -9.16 -9.18 -14.79
C ALA A 224 -7.84 -8.80 -14.10
N GLU A 225 -7.90 -8.33 -12.84
CA GLU A 225 -6.71 -8.02 -12.04
C GLU A 225 -5.92 -9.28 -11.68
N ILE A 226 -6.62 -10.40 -11.41
CA ILE A 226 -5.95 -11.69 -11.16
C ILE A 226 -5.22 -12.15 -12.42
N GLU A 227 -5.82 -12.00 -13.59
CA GLU A 227 -5.18 -12.36 -14.86
C GLU A 227 -3.98 -11.45 -15.17
N ARG A 228 -4.06 -10.14 -14.90
CA ARG A 228 -2.93 -9.22 -15.09
C ARG A 228 -1.76 -9.55 -14.16
N THR A 229 -2.04 -9.82 -12.91
CA THR A 229 -1.02 -10.20 -11.93
C THR A 229 -0.42 -11.57 -12.24
N TYR A 230 -1.25 -12.54 -12.69
CA TYR A 230 -0.77 -13.82 -13.16
C TYR A 230 0.12 -13.67 -14.40
N LYS A 231 -0.24 -12.80 -15.32
CA LYS A 231 0.59 -12.50 -16.50
C LYS A 231 1.96 -11.95 -16.12
N LEU A 232 2.04 -11.06 -15.16
CA LEU A 232 3.32 -10.56 -14.63
C LEU A 232 4.18 -11.71 -14.07
N PHE A 233 3.58 -12.59 -13.27
CA PHE A 233 4.26 -13.78 -12.75
C PHE A 233 4.79 -14.67 -13.90
N LEU A 234 3.95 -14.98 -14.88
CA LEU A 234 4.25 -15.86 -16.01
C LEU A 234 5.33 -15.27 -16.94
N ASP A 235 5.23 -13.99 -17.27
CA ASP A 235 6.21 -13.32 -18.13
C ASP A 235 7.59 -13.29 -17.45
N THR A 236 7.63 -13.00 -16.14
CA THR A 236 8.87 -13.06 -15.35
C THR A 236 9.43 -14.50 -15.31
N TYR A 237 8.57 -15.49 -15.07
CA TYR A 237 8.98 -16.90 -15.10
C TYR A 237 9.61 -17.30 -16.42
N ARG A 238 9.00 -16.95 -17.55
CA ARG A 238 9.49 -17.27 -18.90
C ARG A 238 10.85 -16.63 -19.20
N GLU A 239 11.03 -15.37 -18.80
CA GLU A 239 12.30 -14.66 -18.94
C GLU A 239 13.40 -15.37 -18.16
N LEU A 240 13.14 -15.69 -16.90
CA LEU A 240 14.07 -16.37 -16.01
C LEU A 240 14.37 -17.79 -16.50
N HIS A 241 13.35 -18.53 -16.94
CA HIS A 241 13.50 -19.86 -17.50
C HIS A 241 14.34 -19.85 -18.78
N THR A 242 14.20 -18.83 -19.61
CA THR A 242 15.01 -18.64 -20.83
C THR A 242 16.47 -18.33 -20.49
N SER A 243 16.71 -17.47 -19.50
CA SER A 243 18.07 -17.08 -19.09
C SER A 243 18.83 -18.20 -18.38
N LYS A 244 18.13 -19.22 -17.86
CA LYS A 244 18.68 -20.33 -17.05
C LYS A 244 19.50 -19.88 -15.83
N ASN A 245 19.38 -18.62 -15.41
CA ASN A 245 20.07 -18.11 -14.24
C ASN A 245 19.27 -18.45 -12.97
N THR A 246 19.82 -19.30 -12.11
CA THR A 246 19.19 -19.71 -10.85
C THR A 246 19.76 -18.96 -9.64
N ALA A 247 20.78 -18.10 -9.81
CA ALA A 247 21.41 -17.41 -8.70
C ALA A 247 20.47 -16.39 -8.07
N LEU A 248 20.40 -16.39 -6.75
CA LEU A 248 19.77 -15.33 -5.97
C LEU A 248 20.85 -14.45 -5.32
N PRO A 249 20.62 -13.13 -5.22
CA PRO A 249 21.42 -12.29 -4.36
C PRO A 249 21.41 -12.85 -2.94
N TYR A 250 22.54 -12.70 -2.24
CA TYR A 250 22.70 -13.27 -0.89
C TYR A 250 21.59 -12.81 0.08
N GLU A 251 21.17 -11.56 -0.03
CA GLU A 251 20.13 -10.94 0.77
C GLU A 251 18.73 -11.52 0.48
N CYS A 252 18.55 -12.11 -0.71
CA CYS A 252 17.32 -12.74 -1.14
C CYS A 252 17.25 -14.23 -0.84
N THR A 253 18.17 -14.75 -0.05
CA THR A 253 18.19 -16.16 0.38
C THR A 253 17.60 -16.34 1.77
N GLY A 254 16.97 -17.47 2.02
CA GLY A 254 16.39 -17.78 3.33
C GLY A 254 17.43 -18.25 4.36
N ARG A 255 18.43 -17.43 4.65
CA ARG A 255 19.52 -17.76 5.57
C ARG A 255 19.39 -17.11 6.95
N TRP A 256 18.52 -16.11 7.07
CA TRP A 256 18.41 -15.25 8.24
C TRP A 256 16.97 -15.16 8.72
N ASP A 257 16.79 -15.16 10.03
CA ASP A 257 15.54 -14.72 10.62
C ASP A 257 15.39 -13.21 10.39
N GLN A 258 14.39 -12.82 9.62
CA GLN A 258 14.20 -11.43 9.22
C GLN A 258 13.80 -10.51 10.38
N ASN A 259 13.26 -11.07 11.46
CA ASN A 259 12.87 -10.28 12.64
C ASN A 259 14.03 -10.07 13.60
N THR A 260 14.85 -11.10 13.84
CA THR A 260 15.95 -11.05 14.80
C THR A 260 17.31 -10.77 14.17
N GLY A 261 17.48 -11.05 12.87
CA GLY A 261 18.74 -10.98 12.16
C GLY A 261 19.71 -12.12 12.51
N ALA A 262 19.27 -13.11 13.27
CA ALA A 262 20.08 -14.27 13.58
C ALA A 262 20.19 -15.21 12.37
N ALA A 263 21.33 -15.86 12.22
CA ALA A 263 21.49 -16.91 11.22
C ALA A 263 20.55 -18.07 11.51
N LEU A 264 19.88 -18.58 10.48
CA LEU A 264 19.02 -19.74 10.62
C LEU A 264 19.86 -21.02 10.76
N PRO A 265 19.39 -22.01 11.54
CA PRO A 265 19.96 -23.35 11.55
C PRO A 265 19.98 -23.94 10.12
N MET A 266 21.04 -24.69 9.80
CA MET A 266 21.22 -25.28 8.46
C MET A 266 20.03 -26.10 7.97
N ASN A 267 19.32 -26.77 8.85
CA ASN A 267 18.13 -27.56 8.53
C ASN A 267 16.88 -26.71 8.20
N LEU A 268 16.91 -25.41 8.44
CA LEU A 268 15.82 -24.46 8.11
C LEU A 268 16.16 -23.59 6.89
N ILE A 269 17.36 -23.69 6.33
CA ILE A 269 17.72 -22.96 5.12
C ILE A 269 17.05 -23.64 3.92
N GLY A 270 16.00 -23.02 3.38
CA GLY A 270 15.17 -23.60 2.33
C GLY A 270 15.33 -22.97 0.96
N VAL A 271 15.58 -21.66 0.89
CA VAL A 271 15.66 -20.91 -0.38
C VAL A 271 17.04 -20.32 -0.52
N THR A 272 17.91 -21.02 -1.22
CA THR A 272 19.30 -20.59 -1.48
C THR A 272 19.56 -20.25 -2.94
N ASP A 273 18.71 -20.74 -3.82
CA ASP A 273 18.68 -20.47 -5.26
C ASP A 273 17.25 -20.47 -5.79
N ASP A 274 17.07 -20.06 -7.02
CA ASP A 274 15.79 -20.05 -7.74
C ASP A 274 15.75 -21.17 -8.80
N LYS A 275 15.95 -22.40 -8.35
CA LYS A 275 16.00 -23.58 -9.21
C LYS A 275 14.78 -23.74 -10.13
N TYR A 276 13.63 -23.32 -9.67
CA TYR A 276 12.36 -23.44 -10.40
C TYR A 276 11.91 -22.11 -11.04
N PHE A 277 12.70 -21.05 -10.96
CA PHE A 277 12.40 -19.70 -11.49
C PHE A 277 11.12 -19.06 -10.93
N THR A 278 10.57 -19.60 -9.87
CA THR A 278 9.33 -19.14 -9.23
C THR A 278 9.58 -18.11 -8.14
N VAL A 279 10.73 -18.16 -7.47
CA VAL A 279 11.07 -17.26 -6.36
C VAL A 279 11.11 -15.81 -6.82
N ARG A 280 11.87 -15.51 -7.89
CA ARG A 280 11.96 -14.16 -8.46
C ARG A 280 10.65 -13.74 -9.14
N SER A 281 9.90 -14.68 -9.70
CA SER A 281 8.55 -14.39 -10.22
C SER A 281 7.62 -13.91 -9.12
N TRP A 282 7.67 -14.51 -7.94
CA TRP A 282 6.95 -14.03 -6.76
C TRP A 282 7.50 -12.71 -6.21
N MET A 283 8.82 -12.50 -6.24
CA MET A 283 9.40 -11.21 -5.88
C MET A 283 8.88 -10.08 -6.77
N ALA A 284 8.75 -10.32 -8.08
CA ALA A 284 8.18 -9.34 -9.00
C ALA A 284 6.72 -9.02 -8.66
N VAL A 285 5.89 -10.03 -8.34
CA VAL A 285 4.50 -9.84 -7.92
C VAL A 285 4.42 -9.03 -6.61
N ILE A 286 5.20 -9.38 -5.59
CA ILE A 286 5.21 -8.64 -4.32
C ILE A 286 5.69 -7.21 -4.52
N THR A 287 6.74 -6.99 -5.32
CA THR A 287 7.22 -5.65 -5.66
C THR A 287 6.12 -4.82 -6.33
N TYR A 288 5.42 -5.38 -7.32
CA TYR A 288 4.28 -4.74 -7.97
C TYR A 288 3.20 -4.33 -6.96
N MET A 289 2.79 -5.25 -6.07
CA MET A 289 1.76 -4.97 -5.08
C MET A 289 2.15 -3.88 -4.08
N MET A 290 3.43 -3.79 -3.73
CA MET A 290 3.92 -2.76 -2.82
C MET A 290 4.08 -1.38 -3.47
N LEU A 291 4.17 -1.33 -4.81
CA LEU A 291 4.30 -0.08 -5.56
C LEU A 291 2.96 0.47 -6.04
N ASP A 292 1.90 -0.31 -5.96
CA ASP A 292 0.57 0.15 -6.34
C ASP A 292 0.08 1.24 -5.36
N TRP A 293 -0.64 2.22 -5.89
CA TRP A 293 -1.21 3.31 -5.09
C TRP A 293 -2.13 2.79 -3.96
N LYS A 294 -2.80 1.66 -4.15
CA LYS A 294 -3.64 1.01 -3.14
C LYS A 294 -2.86 0.59 -1.88
N TYR A 295 -1.55 0.39 -2.01
CA TYR A 295 -0.67 0.08 -0.88
C TYR A 295 -0.04 1.32 -0.26
N LEU A 296 0.21 2.34 -1.09
CA LEU A 296 0.87 3.58 -0.69
C LEU A 296 -0.09 4.61 -0.09
N TYR A 297 -1.39 4.45 -0.32
CA TYR A 297 -2.46 5.32 0.19
C TYR A 297 -3.40 4.56 1.11
N GLN A 298 -3.88 5.27 2.16
CA GLN A 298 -4.87 4.78 3.12
C GLN A 298 -5.97 5.81 3.32
#